data_37dfe2d5983793412d34beb532a51d08
#
_entry.id   37dfe2d5983793412d34beb532a51d08
#
_cell.length_a   1.000
_cell.length_b   1.000
_cell.length_c   1.000
_cell.angle_alpha   90.00
_cell.angle_beta   90.00
_cell.angle_gamma   90.00
#
_symmetry.space_group_name_H-M   'P 1'
#
loop_
_entity.id
_entity.type
_entity.pdbx_description
1 polymer ?
#
loop_
_entity_poly.entity_id
_entity_poly.type
_entity_poly.pdbx_seq_one_letter_code
_entity_poly.pdbx_strand_id
1 'polypeptide(L)'
;MSAVRPPLRSLLLLGGLSAASLHAQATPSGAAIYARCTPCHQATGAGIPGAFPPLAASSWVTGPVDRPIAILLHGLQGPLTVSGTTYNGVMMRYGTGVTMTDAELAAVLTYIRTSWGNRATPVAVADIARVRAKTKGRTKPFSEAELLALR
;
A
#
# COMPACT_ATOMS: atom_id res chain seq x y z
N MET A 1 68.36 37.18 -38.11
CA MET A 1 67.94 36.67 -36.77
C MET A 1 66.44 36.43 -36.83
N SER A 2 66.06 35.18 -37.13
CA SER A 2 64.62 34.77 -37.30
C SER A 2 64.09 34.15 -36.02
N ALA A 3 63.08 34.79 -35.47
CA ALA A 3 62.41 34.28 -34.25
C ALA A 3 61.33 33.27 -34.66
N VAL A 4 61.54 32.02 -34.24
CA VAL A 4 60.56 30.93 -34.40
C VAL A 4 59.54 30.99 -33.24
N ARG A 5 58.25 31.18 -33.54
CA ARG A 5 57.16 31.11 -32.59
C ARG A 5 56.70 29.64 -32.45
N PRO A 6 56.47 29.12 -31.20
CA PRO A 6 55.90 27.79 -30.99
C PRO A 6 54.38 27.81 -31.21
N PRO A 7 53.80 26.67 -31.66
CA PRO A 7 52.36 26.57 -31.86
C PRO A 7 51.56 26.40 -30.52
N LEU A 8 50.50 27.17 -30.42
CA LEU A 8 49.50 27.04 -29.34
C LEU A 8 48.77 25.67 -29.44
N ARG A 9 49.00 24.79 -28.48
CA ARG A 9 48.25 23.55 -28.36
C ARG A 9 46.92 23.87 -27.67
N SER A 10 45.82 23.83 -28.44
CA SER A 10 44.44 23.91 -27.91
C SER A 10 44.13 22.64 -27.14
N LEU A 11 43.99 22.77 -25.82
CA LEU A 11 43.55 21.70 -24.92
C LEU A 11 42.03 21.63 -24.96
N LEU A 12 41.48 20.68 -25.73
CA LEU A 12 40.04 20.35 -25.73
C LEU A 12 39.69 19.60 -24.43
N LEU A 13 39.07 20.31 -23.49
CA LEU A 13 38.44 19.72 -22.30
C LEU A 13 37.14 19.05 -22.73
N LEU A 14 37.16 17.73 -22.92
CA LEU A 14 35.92 16.94 -23.00
C LEU A 14 35.28 16.86 -21.60
N GLY A 15 34.32 17.73 -21.36
CA GLY A 15 33.43 17.63 -20.19
C GLY A 15 32.49 16.42 -20.33
N GLY A 16 32.84 15.33 -19.67
CA GLY A 16 31.93 14.16 -19.57
C GLY A 16 30.69 14.50 -18.75
N LEU A 17 29.51 14.61 -19.39
CA LEU A 17 28.24 14.63 -18.71
C LEU A 17 27.99 13.22 -18.12
N SER A 18 28.26 13.05 -16.83
CA SER A 18 27.81 11.87 -16.09
C SER A 18 26.28 11.95 -15.93
N ALA A 19 25.55 11.21 -16.77
CA ALA A 19 24.13 10.99 -16.58
C ALA A 19 23.93 10.15 -15.31
N ALA A 20 23.55 10.79 -14.21
CA ALA A 20 23.11 10.11 -13.00
C ALA A 20 21.81 9.37 -13.31
N SER A 21 21.87 8.06 -13.49
CA SER A 21 20.69 7.20 -13.62
C SER A 21 19.92 7.23 -12.31
N LEU A 22 18.80 7.95 -12.28
CA LEU A 22 17.81 7.84 -11.20
C LEU A 22 17.21 6.43 -11.26
N HIS A 23 17.71 5.53 -10.44
CA HIS A 23 17.07 4.24 -10.22
C HIS A 23 15.80 4.49 -9.41
N ALA A 24 14.67 4.56 -10.09
CA ALA A 24 13.36 4.49 -9.42
C ALA A 24 13.27 3.12 -8.74
N GLN A 25 13.25 3.10 -7.41
CA GLN A 25 13.09 1.85 -6.67
C GLN A 25 11.69 1.30 -6.97
N ALA A 26 11.64 0.10 -7.52
CA ALA A 26 10.38 -0.58 -7.82
C ALA A 26 9.60 -0.83 -6.53
N THR A 27 8.30 -0.53 -6.53
CA THR A 27 7.42 -0.86 -5.41
C THR A 27 7.45 -2.37 -5.18
N PRO A 28 7.64 -2.85 -3.95
CA PRO A 28 7.58 -4.27 -3.65
C PRO A 28 6.25 -4.89 -4.10
N SER A 29 6.25 -6.15 -4.49
CA SER A 29 5.02 -6.83 -4.90
C SER A 29 4.01 -6.88 -3.75
N GLY A 30 2.71 -6.87 -4.05
CA GLY A 30 1.66 -6.96 -3.04
C GLY A 30 1.80 -8.20 -2.15
N ALA A 31 2.26 -9.33 -2.70
CA ALA A 31 2.55 -10.54 -1.94
C ALA A 31 3.70 -10.34 -0.93
N ALA A 32 4.77 -9.67 -1.33
CA ALA A 32 5.89 -9.38 -0.44
C ALA A 32 5.48 -8.45 0.71
N ILE A 33 4.62 -7.46 0.41
CA ILE A 33 4.08 -6.56 1.45
C ILE A 33 3.13 -7.32 2.38
N TYR A 34 2.30 -8.23 1.83
CA TYR A 34 1.35 -9.04 2.58
C TYR A 34 2.01 -9.92 3.66
N ALA A 35 3.28 -10.26 3.52
CA ALA A 35 4.03 -10.99 4.55
C ALA A 35 3.92 -10.34 5.96
N ARG A 36 3.73 -9.02 6.03
CA ARG A 36 3.50 -8.27 7.29
C ARG A 36 2.12 -8.53 7.90
N CYS A 37 1.17 -9.02 7.12
CA CYS A 37 -0.22 -9.25 7.53
C CYS A 37 -0.44 -10.72 7.97
N THR A 38 0.47 -11.63 7.58
CA THR A 38 0.35 -13.07 7.81
C THR A 38 0.30 -13.49 9.28
N PRO A 39 0.93 -12.80 10.25
CA PRO A 39 0.80 -13.20 11.65
C PRO A 39 -0.64 -13.20 12.16
N CYS A 40 -1.50 -12.31 11.64
CA CYS A 40 -2.91 -12.22 12.02
C CYS A 40 -3.83 -12.88 10.99
N HIS A 41 -3.62 -12.59 9.70
CA HIS A 41 -4.54 -13.03 8.65
C HIS A 41 -4.13 -14.33 7.95
N GLN A 42 -3.01 -14.93 8.35
CA GLN A 42 -2.42 -16.15 7.80
C GLN A 42 -2.01 -16.01 6.31
N ALA A 43 -1.12 -16.86 5.84
CA ALA A 43 -0.65 -16.84 4.45
C ALA A 43 -1.79 -17.13 3.44
N THR A 44 -2.80 -17.86 3.86
CA THR A 44 -3.98 -18.22 3.08
C THR A 44 -5.12 -17.19 3.16
N GLY A 45 -4.96 -16.11 3.93
CA GLY A 45 -6.02 -15.15 4.18
C GLY A 45 -7.18 -15.68 5.02
N ALA A 46 -7.04 -16.87 5.65
CA ALA A 46 -8.10 -17.50 6.42
C ALA A 46 -8.35 -16.84 7.79
N GLY A 47 -7.41 -16.02 8.26
CA GLY A 47 -7.47 -15.44 9.60
C GLY A 47 -7.30 -16.50 10.70
N ILE A 48 -7.68 -16.14 11.90
CA ILE A 48 -7.71 -17.04 13.08
C ILE A 48 -9.11 -16.96 13.67
N PRO A 49 -9.87 -18.07 13.68
CA PRO A 49 -11.25 -18.07 14.21
C PRO A 49 -11.34 -17.46 15.61
N GLY A 50 -12.30 -16.56 15.79
CA GLY A 50 -12.54 -15.86 17.05
C GLY A 50 -11.55 -14.74 17.38
N ALA A 51 -10.40 -14.66 16.71
CA ALA A 51 -9.36 -13.66 16.99
C ALA A 51 -9.17 -12.68 15.83
N PHE A 52 -8.89 -13.17 14.62
CA PHE A 52 -8.60 -12.34 13.46
C PHE A 52 -9.46 -12.75 12.26
N PRO A 53 -10.18 -11.81 11.64
CA PRO A 53 -11.13 -12.13 10.59
C PRO A 53 -10.43 -12.64 9.32
N PRO A 54 -11.11 -13.51 8.53
CA PRO A 54 -10.64 -13.91 7.23
C PRO A 54 -10.65 -12.74 6.25
N LEU A 55 -9.67 -12.73 5.35
CA LEU A 55 -9.63 -11.87 4.16
C LEU A 55 -10.12 -12.64 2.92
N ALA A 56 -9.92 -13.96 2.91
CA ALA A 56 -10.46 -14.85 1.90
C ALA A 56 -11.99 -14.86 1.96
N ALA A 57 -12.65 -14.74 0.82
CA ALA A 57 -14.10 -14.70 0.66
C ALA A 57 -14.83 -13.61 1.50
N SER A 58 -14.10 -12.60 1.97
CA SER A 58 -14.65 -11.53 2.81
C SER A 58 -15.28 -10.43 1.95
N SER A 59 -16.54 -10.09 2.22
CA SER A 59 -17.22 -8.95 1.60
C SER A 59 -16.61 -7.59 1.98
N TRP A 60 -15.90 -7.51 3.11
CA TRP A 60 -15.13 -6.33 3.49
C TRP A 60 -13.94 -6.10 2.57
N VAL A 61 -13.40 -7.17 1.99
CA VAL A 61 -12.30 -7.13 1.02
C VAL A 61 -12.81 -6.96 -0.42
N THR A 62 -13.83 -7.73 -0.81
CA THR A 62 -14.29 -7.79 -2.21
C THR A 62 -15.36 -6.75 -2.54
N GLY A 63 -15.97 -6.14 -1.54
CA GLY A 63 -16.98 -5.09 -1.67
C GLY A 63 -16.39 -3.71 -2.04
N PRO A 64 -17.07 -2.61 -1.62
CA PRO A 64 -16.64 -1.24 -1.91
C PRO A 64 -15.18 -1.00 -1.50
N VAL A 65 -14.39 -0.55 -2.46
CA VAL A 65 -12.91 -0.42 -2.32
C VAL A 65 -12.51 0.59 -1.23
N ASP A 66 -13.35 1.57 -0.95
CA ASP A 66 -13.09 2.59 0.07
C ASP A 66 -12.92 1.99 1.47
N ARG A 67 -13.63 0.90 1.77
CA ARG A 67 -13.61 0.25 3.09
C ARG A 67 -12.24 -0.34 3.45
N PRO A 68 -11.68 -1.28 2.68
CA PRO A 68 -10.37 -1.82 3.01
C PRO A 68 -9.26 -0.77 2.92
N ILE A 69 -9.39 0.24 2.06
CA ILE A 69 -8.46 1.37 2.03
C ILE A 69 -8.53 2.16 3.35
N ALA A 70 -9.72 2.52 3.81
CA ALA A 70 -9.91 3.28 5.05
C ALA A 70 -9.40 2.51 6.27
N ILE A 71 -9.62 1.18 6.31
CA ILE A 71 -9.07 0.30 7.37
C ILE A 71 -7.54 0.37 7.38
N LEU A 72 -6.87 0.22 6.23
CA LEU A 72 -5.42 0.29 6.20
C LEU A 72 -4.88 1.68 6.55
N LEU A 73 -5.56 2.75 6.14
CA LEU A 73 -5.11 4.11 6.42
C LEU A 73 -5.23 4.51 7.89
N HIS A 74 -6.29 4.06 8.57
CA HIS A 74 -6.64 4.57 9.91
C HIS A 74 -6.76 3.49 10.98
N GLY A 75 -6.83 2.22 10.58
CA GLY A 75 -7.13 1.10 11.47
C GLY A 75 -8.63 0.87 11.64
N LEU A 76 -8.94 -0.20 12.35
CA LEU A 76 -10.28 -0.64 12.71
C LEU A 76 -10.33 -0.96 14.20
N GLN A 77 -11.42 -0.64 14.87
CA GLN A 77 -11.61 -0.91 16.29
C GLN A 77 -13.05 -1.32 16.58
N GLY A 78 -13.20 -2.26 17.50
CA GLY A 78 -14.50 -2.74 17.98
C GLY A 78 -15.04 -3.92 17.16
N PRO A 79 -16.32 -4.26 17.34
CA PRO A 79 -16.92 -5.39 16.67
C PRO A 79 -17.00 -5.18 15.14
N LEU A 80 -16.69 -6.25 14.40
CA LEU A 80 -16.81 -6.34 12.95
C LEU A 80 -17.41 -7.70 12.61
N THR A 81 -18.51 -7.72 11.86
CA THR A 81 -19.11 -8.97 11.41
C THR A 81 -18.59 -9.38 10.04
N VAL A 82 -17.95 -10.54 9.97
CA VAL A 82 -17.42 -11.12 8.72
C VAL A 82 -18.03 -12.50 8.52
N SER A 83 -18.75 -12.70 7.41
CA SER A 83 -19.40 -13.98 7.08
C SER A 83 -20.22 -14.57 8.23
N GLY A 84 -20.97 -13.73 8.95
CA GLY A 84 -21.83 -14.13 10.07
C GLY A 84 -21.12 -14.31 11.42
N THR A 85 -19.79 -14.18 11.47
CA THR A 85 -19.00 -14.24 12.70
C THR A 85 -18.58 -12.85 13.14
N THR A 86 -18.79 -12.51 14.41
CA THR A 86 -18.36 -11.24 14.98
C THR A 86 -16.96 -11.38 15.56
N TYR A 87 -16.05 -10.53 15.09
CA TYR A 87 -14.70 -10.33 15.61
C TYR A 87 -14.67 -9.01 16.37
N ASN A 88 -14.08 -9.00 17.55
CA ASN A 88 -13.98 -7.77 18.35
C ASN A 88 -12.53 -7.53 18.74
N GLY A 89 -11.91 -6.56 18.10
CA GLY A 89 -10.48 -6.30 18.29
C GLY A 89 -10.06 -4.97 17.75
N VAL A 90 -8.74 -4.82 17.61
CA VAL A 90 -8.09 -3.64 17.05
C VAL A 90 -7.16 -4.08 15.92
N MET A 91 -7.36 -3.54 14.73
CA MET A 91 -6.39 -3.58 13.65
C MET A 91 -5.70 -2.22 13.57
N MET A 92 -4.41 -2.18 13.76
CA MET A 92 -3.63 -0.95 13.66
C MET A 92 -3.62 -0.42 12.22
N ARG A 93 -3.44 0.88 12.06
CA ARG A 93 -3.18 1.50 10.75
C ARG A 93 -2.03 0.75 10.04
N TYR A 94 -2.13 0.58 8.73
CA TYR A 94 -1.18 -0.19 7.92
C TYR A 94 -0.99 -1.65 8.38
N GLY A 95 -1.89 -2.18 9.23
CA GLY A 95 -1.81 -3.52 9.81
C GLY A 95 -0.74 -3.68 10.90
N THR A 96 0.35 -2.95 10.85
CA THR A 96 1.50 -3.06 11.77
C THR A 96 1.89 -1.73 12.42
N GLY A 97 1.21 -0.63 12.10
CA GLY A 97 1.61 0.73 12.48
C GLY A 97 2.74 1.33 11.62
N VAL A 98 3.43 0.53 10.82
CA VAL A 98 4.50 1.01 9.93
C VAL A 98 3.90 1.61 8.67
N THR A 99 4.19 2.89 8.42
CA THR A 99 3.66 3.64 7.28
C THR A 99 4.00 2.97 5.94
N MET A 100 3.01 2.96 5.04
CA MET A 100 3.13 2.52 3.65
C MET A 100 2.85 3.69 2.72
N THR A 101 3.53 3.70 1.58
CA THR A 101 3.22 4.60 0.46
C THR A 101 1.88 4.24 -0.19
N ASP A 102 1.28 5.15 -0.94
CA ASP A 102 0.04 4.87 -1.66
C ASP A 102 0.22 3.75 -2.71
N ALA A 103 1.40 3.64 -3.31
CA ALA A 103 1.74 2.56 -4.23
C ALA A 103 1.81 1.19 -3.51
N GLU A 104 2.41 1.12 -2.33
CA GLU A 104 2.45 -0.10 -1.51
C GLU A 104 1.06 -0.51 -1.03
N LEU A 105 0.22 0.45 -0.62
CA LEU A 105 -1.17 0.21 -0.23
C LEU A 105 -1.99 -0.35 -1.40
N ALA A 106 -1.86 0.24 -2.59
CA ALA A 106 -2.52 -0.24 -3.79
C ALA A 106 -2.06 -1.66 -4.16
N ALA A 107 -0.75 -1.93 -4.07
CA ALA A 107 -0.19 -3.24 -4.38
C ALA A 107 -0.69 -4.33 -3.41
N VAL A 108 -0.63 -4.11 -2.11
CA VAL A 108 -1.08 -5.10 -1.11
C VAL A 108 -2.58 -5.30 -1.16
N LEU A 109 -3.38 -4.25 -1.33
CA LEU A 109 -4.84 -4.39 -1.44
C LEU A 109 -5.24 -5.10 -2.74
N THR A 110 -4.57 -4.83 -3.85
CA THR A 110 -4.78 -5.58 -5.09
C THR A 110 -4.50 -7.07 -4.87
N TYR A 111 -3.36 -7.42 -4.24
CA TYR A 111 -3.04 -8.80 -3.91
C TYR A 111 -4.13 -9.45 -3.06
N ILE A 112 -4.57 -8.82 -1.97
CA ILE A 112 -5.62 -9.33 -1.09
C ILE A 112 -6.94 -9.51 -1.84
N ARG A 113 -7.32 -8.56 -2.69
CA ARG A 113 -8.59 -8.58 -3.45
C ARG A 113 -8.63 -9.60 -4.59
N THR A 114 -7.49 -10.13 -4.99
CA THR A 114 -7.37 -11.09 -6.11
C THR A 114 -6.81 -12.45 -5.70
N SER A 115 -6.49 -12.65 -4.41
CA SER A 115 -5.95 -13.89 -3.89
C SER A 115 -7.03 -14.77 -3.24
N TRP A 116 -6.72 -16.02 -3.00
CA TRP A 116 -7.52 -17.00 -2.24
C TRP A 116 -8.98 -17.14 -2.73
N GLY A 117 -9.19 -17.02 -4.03
CA GLY A 117 -10.51 -17.06 -4.65
C GLY A 117 -11.27 -15.73 -4.64
N ASN A 118 -10.74 -14.68 -4.06
CA ASN A 118 -11.26 -13.33 -4.21
C ASN A 118 -11.13 -12.88 -5.67
N ARG A 119 -12.21 -12.28 -6.22
CA ARG A 119 -12.27 -11.83 -7.62
C ARG A 119 -12.79 -10.40 -7.70
N ALA A 120 -12.12 -9.50 -7.01
CA ALA A 120 -12.47 -8.08 -7.03
C ALA A 120 -11.49 -7.27 -7.89
N THR A 121 -11.90 -6.07 -8.28
CA THR A 121 -11.07 -5.17 -9.09
C THR A 121 -9.78 -4.81 -8.36
N PRO A 122 -8.64 -4.71 -9.08
CA PRO A 122 -7.42 -4.12 -8.55
C PRO A 122 -7.65 -2.72 -7.97
N VAL A 123 -6.80 -2.32 -7.06
CA VAL A 123 -6.84 -0.99 -6.43
C VAL A 123 -5.83 -0.08 -7.11
N ALA A 124 -6.29 1.05 -7.61
CA ALA A 124 -5.42 2.05 -8.19
C ALA A 124 -4.82 2.95 -7.10
N VAL A 125 -3.63 3.50 -7.35
CA VAL A 125 -3.01 4.51 -6.46
C VAL A 125 -3.92 5.73 -6.28
N ALA A 126 -4.68 6.09 -7.32
CA ALA A 126 -5.65 7.17 -7.27
C ALA A 126 -6.81 6.89 -6.29
N ASP A 127 -7.21 5.62 -6.09
CA ASP A 127 -8.22 5.26 -5.09
C ASP A 127 -7.69 5.51 -3.67
N ILE A 128 -6.43 5.16 -3.42
CA ILE A 128 -5.79 5.44 -2.12
C ILE A 128 -5.76 6.94 -1.86
N ALA A 129 -5.29 7.73 -2.82
CA ALA A 129 -5.21 9.19 -2.70
C ALA A 129 -6.60 9.80 -2.45
N ARG A 130 -7.63 9.34 -3.16
CA ARG A 130 -9.02 9.78 -3.00
C ARG A 130 -9.54 9.50 -1.58
N VAL A 131 -9.38 8.29 -1.08
CA VAL A 131 -9.86 7.93 0.27
C VAL A 131 -9.05 8.66 1.33
N ARG A 132 -7.75 8.81 1.17
CA ARG A 132 -6.90 9.60 2.06
C ARG A 132 -7.36 11.06 2.15
N ALA A 133 -7.70 11.68 1.02
CA ALA A 133 -8.23 13.05 0.98
C ALA A 133 -9.60 13.13 1.69
N LYS A 134 -10.49 12.17 1.42
CA LYS A 134 -11.83 12.09 2.02
C LYS A 134 -11.79 11.89 3.54
N THR A 135 -10.78 11.20 4.05
CA THR A 135 -10.62 10.89 5.48
C THR A 135 -9.54 11.75 6.16
N LYS A 136 -9.13 12.84 5.50
CA LYS A 136 -8.12 13.77 6.02
C LYS A 136 -8.50 14.28 7.42
N GLY A 137 -7.53 14.29 8.32
CA GLY A 137 -7.73 14.75 9.71
C GLY A 137 -8.30 13.69 10.65
N ARG A 138 -8.64 12.49 10.15
CA ARG A 138 -9.07 11.40 11.03
C ARG A 138 -7.90 10.89 11.87
N THR A 139 -8.08 10.87 13.18
CA THR A 139 -7.08 10.41 14.15
C THR A 139 -7.45 9.09 14.83
N LYS A 140 -8.74 8.68 14.75
CA LYS A 140 -9.25 7.45 15.38
C LYS A 140 -9.44 6.33 14.37
N PRO A 141 -9.27 5.05 14.76
CA PRO A 141 -9.68 3.91 13.94
C PRO A 141 -11.15 4.00 13.54
N PHE A 142 -11.53 3.31 12.48
CA PHE A 142 -12.93 3.19 12.08
C PHE A 142 -13.65 2.14 12.92
N SER A 143 -14.94 2.34 13.12
CA SER A 143 -15.89 1.30 13.53
C SER A 143 -16.57 0.70 12.30
N GLU A 144 -17.23 -0.47 12.47
CA GLU A 144 -18.04 -1.10 11.42
C GLU A 144 -19.10 -0.15 10.85
N ALA A 145 -19.85 0.53 11.71
CA ALA A 145 -20.91 1.45 11.31
C ALA A 145 -20.38 2.60 10.44
N GLU A 146 -19.25 3.17 10.82
CA GLU A 146 -18.62 4.25 10.04
C GLU A 146 -18.13 3.74 8.66
N LEU A 147 -17.59 2.51 8.60
CA LEU A 147 -17.16 1.92 7.33
C LEU A 147 -18.34 1.60 6.41
N LEU A 148 -19.48 1.17 6.97
CA LEU A 148 -20.70 0.92 6.21
C LEU A 148 -21.28 2.22 5.63
N ALA A 149 -21.13 3.34 6.34
CA ALA A 149 -21.54 4.67 5.87
C ALA A 149 -20.56 5.28 4.85
N LEU A 150 -19.36 4.73 4.68
CA LEU A 150 -18.35 5.24 3.75
C LEU A 150 -18.73 4.88 2.31
N ARG A 151 -19.08 5.89 1.51
CA ARG A 151 -19.50 5.79 0.09
C ARG A 151 -18.59 6.63 -0.78
#